data_9df69a2baa6d4641365e3377f184b6da
#
_entry.id   9df69a2baa6d4641365e3377f184b6da
#
_cell.length_a   1.000
_cell.length_b   1.000
_cell.length_c   1.000
_cell.angle_alpha   90.00
_cell.angle_beta   90.00
_cell.angle_gamma   90.00
#
_symmetry.space_group_name_H-M   'P 1'
#
loop_
_entity.id
_entity.type
_entity.pdbx_description
1 polymer ?
#
loop_
_entity_poly.entity_id
_entity_poly.type
_entity_poly.pdbx_seq_one_letter_code
_entity_poly.pdbx_strand_id
1 'polypeptide(L)'
;SFNGSDATFNLTQNSVAFVPVSADALQIQIDGIIQSGNFSVSGSTVTFNFTPSGSSVCNGIKHFGVGVAFTPSSGSVTKDKTNFVSTSSSPGLEIKGDGTTDGTLQLNCSQNSHGIKLKSPPHSAGASYTLTFPNDDGSSGQALTTNGSGVLTWADAGGANTPNFSATRNSDQTGVSDNTETKIQFNNVQYDTASGWDSSNYWWVVPSGQGGKYYISWSAYCSGGGYAFIDSVNLLLYGGGGTNAIDVVSHSSHNSNFDLGIFKGSGIYSLSVGDKINVYASINVDGGTARIDGSGTWDYTHLQLFKIIE
;
A
#
# COMPACT_ATOMS: atom_id res chain seq x y z
N SER A 1 -31.57 -11.82 63.95
CA SER A 1 -32.72 -12.56 64.56
C SER A 1 -34.00 -12.13 63.88
N PHE A 2 -34.90 -13.05 63.66
CA PHE A 2 -36.22 -12.76 63.17
C PHE A 2 -37.06 -12.07 64.27
N ASN A 3 -38.02 -11.25 63.87
CA ASN A 3 -38.83 -10.47 64.83
C ASN A 3 -40.33 -10.92 64.84
N GLY A 4 -40.67 -11.87 64.00
CA GLY A 4 -42.04 -12.37 63.86
C GLY A 4 -42.98 -11.46 63.06
N SER A 5 -42.47 -10.37 62.48
CA SER A 5 -43.27 -9.38 61.73
C SER A 5 -42.78 -9.12 60.33
N ASP A 6 -41.46 -9.26 60.12
CA ASP A 6 -40.80 -8.99 58.85
C ASP A 6 -40.55 -10.27 58.07
N ALA A 7 -40.76 -10.21 56.77
CA ALA A 7 -40.42 -11.24 55.80
C ALA A 7 -39.17 -10.91 54.99
N THR A 8 -38.65 -9.70 55.10
CA THR A 8 -37.56 -9.15 54.27
C THR A 8 -36.34 -8.83 55.15
N PHE A 9 -35.17 -9.30 54.73
CA PHE A 9 -33.94 -9.17 55.49
C PHE A 9 -32.76 -8.82 54.58
N ASN A 10 -31.82 -8.00 55.07
CA ASN A 10 -30.60 -7.67 54.35
C ASN A 10 -29.58 -8.82 54.50
N LEU A 11 -28.98 -9.19 53.38
CA LEU A 11 -27.86 -10.11 53.34
C LEU A 11 -26.55 -9.33 53.54
N THR A 12 -25.74 -9.75 54.50
CA THR A 12 -24.41 -9.18 54.74
C THR A 12 -23.36 -10.27 54.87
N GLN A 13 -22.18 -10.01 54.44
CA GLN A 13 -20.98 -10.81 54.71
C GLN A 13 -19.91 -9.90 55.35
N ASN A 14 -19.43 -10.24 56.53
CA ASN A 14 -18.51 -9.40 57.30
C ASN A 14 -18.99 -7.95 57.45
N SER A 15 -20.28 -7.77 57.75
CA SER A 15 -20.95 -6.47 57.89
C SER A 15 -21.07 -5.63 56.62
N VAL A 16 -20.66 -6.12 55.47
CA VAL A 16 -20.85 -5.46 54.18
C VAL A 16 -22.06 -6.09 53.44
N ALA A 17 -22.84 -5.26 52.75
CA ALA A 17 -23.97 -5.75 51.93
C ALA A 17 -23.49 -6.79 50.91
N PHE A 18 -24.16 -7.94 50.89
CA PHE A 18 -23.82 -9.06 50.04
C PHE A 18 -24.95 -9.28 48.99
N VAL A 19 -24.56 -9.25 47.72
CA VAL A 19 -25.50 -9.45 46.61
C VAL A 19 -25.24 -10.84 45.99
N PRO A 20 -26.11 -11.81 46.20
CA PRO A 20 -25.98 -13.12 45.56
C PRO A 20 -26.40 -13.02 44.10
N VAL A 21 -25.88 -13.95 43.27
CA VAL A 21 -26.16 -13.99 41.83
C VAL A 21 -27.63 -14.32 41.53
N SER A 22 -28.22 -15.17 42.34
CA SER A 22 -29.63 -15.55 42.26
C SER A 22 -30.11 -16.14 43.58
N ALA A 23 -31.41 -16.31 43.78
CA ALA A 23 -31.98 -17.04 44.91
C ALA A 23 -31.48 -18.49 44.96
N ASP A 24 -31.34 -19.13 43.77
CA ASP A 24 -30.83 -20.51 43.67
C ASP A 24 -29.40 -20.71 44.08
N ALA A 25 -28.63 -19.61 44.12
CA ALA A 25 -27.25 -19.62 44.64
C ALA A 25 -27.16 -19.57 46.17
N LEU A 26 -28.29 -19.48 46.85
CA LEU A 26 -28.37 -19.47 48.32
C LEU A 26 -29.05 -20.73 48.85
N GLN A 27 -28.49 -21.26 49.92
CA GLN A 27 -29.12 -22.20 50.79
C GLN A 27 -29.31 -21.55 52.16
N ILE A 28 -30.54 -21.28 52.54
CA ILE A 28 -30.90 -20.68 53.82
C ILE A 28 -31.48 -21.76 54.72
N GLN A 29 -30.98 -21.85 55.93
CA GLN A 29 -31.49 -22.80 56.92
C GLN A 29 -32.14 -22.06 58.09
N ILE A 30 -33.41 -22.35 58.34
CA ILE A 30 -34.19 -21.79 59.47
C ILE A 30 -34.68 -22.96 60.33
N ASP A 31 -34.36 -22.93 61.62
CA ASP A 31 -34.69 -23.97 62.60
C ASP A 31 -34.27 -25.38 62.17
N GLY A 32 -33.12 -25.46 61.49
CA GLY A 32 -32.61 -26.73 60.95
C GLY A 32 -33.17 -27.14 59.60
N ILE A 33 -34.18 -26.43 59.09
CA ILE A 33 -34.86 -26.76 57.80
C ILE A 33 -34.35 -25.88 56.68
N ILE A 34 -33.92 -26.50 55.58
CA ILE A 34 -33.48 -25.79 54.39
C ILE A 34 -34.70 -25.18 53.68
N GLN A 35 -34.63 -23.88 53.41
CA GLN A 35 -35.63 -23.15 52.66
C GLN A 35 -35.33 -23.30 51.18
N SER A 36 -36.20 -23.97 50.44
CA SER A 36 -36.06 -24.15 48.97
C SER A 36 -37.28 -23.61 48.27
N GLY A 37 -37.10 -22.60 47.42
CA GLY A 37 -38.21 -21.94 46.70
C GLY A 37 -39.11 -21.06 47.57
N ASN A 38 -38.77 -20.90 48.85
CA ASN A 38 -39.59 -20.16 49.83
C ASN A 38 -39.11 -18.70 49.99
N PHE A 39 -38.20 -18.23 49.16
CA PHE A 39 -37.73 -16.87 49.19
C PHE A 39 -37.35 -16.38 47.78
N SER A 40 -37.28 -15.08 47.65
CA SER A 40 -36.72 -14.36 46.49
C SER A 40 -35.58 -13.46 46.94
N VAL A 41 -34.75 -13.04 45.98
CA VAL A 41 -33.62 -12.13 46.23
C VAL A 41 -33.68 -10.96 45.26
N SER A 42 -33.49 -9.73 45.75
CA SER A 42 -33.35 -8.53 44.97
C SER A 42 -32.20 -7.68 45.54
N GLY A 43 -31.12 -7.52 44.77
CA GLY A 43 -29.89 -6.88 45.30
C GLY A 43 -29.34 -7.63 46.52
N SER A 44 -29.12 -6.95 47.61
CA SER A 44 -28.69 -7.54 48.89
C SER A 44 -29.84 -7.92 49.84
N THR A 45 -31.05 -8.01 49.31
CA THR A 45 -32.26 -8.27 50.12
C THR A 45 -32.85 -9.62 49.79
N VAL A 46 -33.08 -10.44 50.80
CA VAL A 46 -33.86 -11.70 50.75
C VAL A 46 -35.26 -11.44 51.28
N THR A 47 -36.29 -11.90 50.55
CA THR A 47 -37.68 -11.81 50.97
C THR A 47 -38.28 -13.22 51.00
N PHE A 48 -38.70 -13.70 52.18
CA PHE A 48 -39.38 -14.97 52.34
C PHE A 48 -40.84 -14.80 51.93
N ASN A 49 -41.47 -15.86 51.41
CA ASN A 49 -42.89 -15.92 51.09
C ASN A 49 -43.76 -16.20 52.33
N PHE A 50 -43.13 -16.23 53.51
CA PHE A 50 -43.73 -16.35 54.84
C PHE A 50 -43.01 -15.44 55.83
N THR A 51 -43.62 -15.12 56.94
CA THR A 51 -42.95 -14.38 58.03
C THR A 51 -42.35 -15.36 59.02
N PRO A 52 -40.99 -15.43 59.15
CA PRO A 52 -40.36 -16.27 60.15
C PRO A 52 -40.76 -15.83 61.56
N SER A 53 -41.09 -16.80 62.43
CA SER A 53 -41.44 -16.51 63.83
C SER A 53 -40.28 -15.77 64.56
N GLY A 54 -40.64 -14.90 65.50
CA GLY A 54 -39.61 -14.21 66.34
C GLY A 54 -38.77 -15.16 67.21
N SER A 55 -39.23 -16.43 67.37
CA SER A 55 -38.45 -17.49 68.04
C SER A 55 -37.63 -18.33 67.07
N SER A 56 -37.79 -18.16 65.75
CA SER A 56 -37.05 -18.92 64.74
C SER A 56 -35.61 -18.45 64.65
N VAL A 57 -34.72 -19.36 64.35
CA VAL A 57 -33.26 -19.12 64.23
C VAL A 57 -32.79 -19.40 62.81
N CYS A 58 -32.14 -18.40 62.22
CA CYS A 58 -31.38 -18.64 60.98
C CYS A 58 -30.08 -19.36 61.33
N ASN A 59 -30.03 -20.68 61.05
CA ASN A 59 -28.86 -21.51 61.39
C ASN A 59 -27.69 -21.33 60.46
N GLY A 60 -27.90 -20.72 59.30
CA GLY A 60 -26.84 -20.42 58.35
C GLY A 60 -27.37 -20.08 56.95
N ILE A 61 -26.59 -19.33 56.25
CA ILE A 61 -26.77 -19.01 54.84
C ILE A 61 -25.49 -19.47 54.13
N LYS A 62 -25.62 -20.45 53.24
CA LYS A 62 -24.55 -20.84 52.35
C LYS A 62 -24.78 -20.19 51.01
N HIS A 63 -23.78 -19.52 50.52
CA HIS A 63 -23.73 -19.06 49.15
C HIS A 63 -22.89 -20.05 48.33
N PHE A 64 -23.51 -20.69 47.38
CA PHE A 64 -22.81 -21.49 46.36
C PHE A 64 -22.29 -20.51 45.34
N GLY A 65 -21.16 -19.90 45.65
CA GLY A 65 -20.61 -18.79 44.88
C GLY A 65 -20.55 -19.08 43.41
N VAL A 66 -20.63 -18.04 42.58
CA VAL A 66 -20.22 -18.08 41.17
C VAL A 66 -18.73 -18.29 41.12
N GLY A 67 -18.30 -19.46 41.44
CA GLY A 67 -16.92 -19.87 41.34
C GLY A 67 -16.72 -21.03 40.41
N VAL A 68 -17.71 -21.30 39.54
CA VAL A 68 -17.46 -22.15 38.40
C VAL A 68 -17.11 -21.24 37.24
N ALA A 69 -15.82 -21.17 36.94
CA ALA A 69 -15.42 -20.75 35.61
C ALA A 69 -16.12 -21.71 34.60
N PHE A 70 -17.30 -21.36 34.15
CA PHE A 70 -17.95 -22.09 33.08
C PHE A 70 -17.11 -21.87 31.84
N THR A 71 -16.41 -22.88 31.39
CA THR A 71 -15.97 -22.92 30.02
C THR A 71 -17.27 -22.93 29.19
N PRO A 72 -17.55 -21.86 28.44
CA PRO A 72 -18.78 -21.85 27.63
C PRO A 72 -18.78 -23.07 26.72
N SER A 73 -19.91 -23.75 26.58
CA SER A 73 -20.00 -24.85 25.62
C SER A 73 -19.69 -24.37 24.22
N SER A 74 -19.17 -25.26 23.38
CA SER A 74 -18.85 -24.93 21.98
C SER A 74 -20.03 -24.26 21.29
N GLY A 75 -19.79 -23.10 20.68
CA GLY A 75 -20.82 -22.30 20.00
C GLY A 75 -21.75 -21.50 20.89
N SER A 76 -21.62 -21.57 22.23
CA SER A 76 -22.49 -20.81 23.15
C SER A 76 -22.15 -19.31 23.25
N VAL A 77 -20.93 -18.91 22.88
CA VAL A 77 -20.51 -17.51 22.78
C VAL A 77 -20.84 -17.02 21.36
N THR A 78 -21.98 -16.42 21.20
CA THR A 78 -22.46 -15.86 19.92
C THR A 78 -22.08 -14.38 19.83
N LYS A 79 -22.23 -13.78 18.64
CA LYS A 79 -21.96 -12.34 18.44
C LYS A 79 -22.81 -11.45 19.38
N ASP A 80 -24.01 -11.90 19.78
CA ASP A 80 -24.88 -11.15 20.67
C ASP A 80 -24.39 -11.16 22.13
N LYS A 81 -23.45 -12.04 22.47
CA LYS A 81 -22.78 -12.13 23.77
C LYS A 81 -21.38 -11.51 23.78
N THR A 82 -20.88 -11.08 22.62
CA THR A 82 -19.59 -10.44 22.45
C THR A 82 -19.81 -9.05 21.88
N ASN A 83 -19.76 -8.05 22.72
CA ASN A 83 -19.87 -6.65 22.29
C ASN A 83 -18.47 -6.00 22.42
N PHE A 84 -17.70 -6.02 21.34
CA PHE A 84 -16.39 -5.40 21.28
C PHE A 84 -16.51 -3.94 20.85
N VAL A 85 -16.73 -3.05 21.80
CA VAL A 85 -16.86 -1.63 21.57
C VAL A 85 -15.58 -0.90 21.95
N SER A 86 -14.98 -0.22 20.96
CA SER A 86 -13.85 0.68 21.22
C SER A 86 -14.36 2.02 21.78
N THR A 87 -13.59 2.57 22.71
CA THR A 87 -13.79 3.92 23.23
C THR A 87 -12.60 4.79 22.84
N SER A 88 -12.65 6.09 23.15
CA SER A 88 -11.51 7.01 22.90
C SER A 88 -10.23 6.63 23.68
N SER A 89 -10.35 5.83 24.74
CA SER A 89 -9.24 5.47 25.63
C SER A 89 -8.89 3.99 25.62
N SER A 90 -9.69 3.13 24.99
CA SER A 90 -9.48 1.68 25.03
C SER A 90 -9.96 0.98 23.77
N PRO A 91 -9.20 0.02 23.20
CA PRO A 91 -9.67 -0.81 22.12
C PRO A 91 -10.81 -1.74 22.60
N GLY A 92 -11.75 -2.07 21.73
CA GLY A 92 -12.85 -3.01 22.04
C GLY A 92 -12.36 -4.46 22.21
N LEU A 93 -11.24 -4.81 21.59
CA LEU A 93 -10.59 -6.11 21.72
C LEU A 93 -9.08 -5.91 21.85
N GLU A 94 -8.51 -6.46 22.90
CA GLU A 94 -7.05 -6.50 23.12
C GLU A 94 -6.59 -7.96 23.17
N ILE A 95 -5.66 -8.32 22.29
CA ILE A 95 -5.05 -9.66 22.26
C ILE A 95 -3.64 -9.55 22.84
N LYS A 96 -3.48 -10.03 24.07
CA LYS A 96 -2.22 -9.92 24.82
C LYS A 96 -1.30 -11.10 24.55
N GLY A 97 0.00 -10.85 24.63
CA GLY A 97 1.00 -11.90 24.77
C GLY A 97 1.04 -12.48 26.17
N ASP A 98 1.72 -13.63 26.32
CA ASP A 98 1.87 -14.36 27.58
C ASP A 98 3.20 -14.05 28.32
N GLY A 99 3.97 -13.07 27.86
CA GLY A 99 5.29 -12.71 28.38
C GLY A 99 6.45 -13.32 27.57
N THR A 100 6.19 -14.34 26.75
CA THR A 100 7.18 -14.99 25.87
C THR A 100 6.75 -14.95 24.40
N THR A 101 5.44 -14.93 24.14
CA THR A 101 4.84 -14.94 22.80
C THR A 101 4.06 -13.65 22.58
N ASP A 102 4.25 -13.01 21.44
CA ASP A 102 3.55 -11.79 21.10
C ASP A 102 2.06 -12.05 20.78
N GLY A 103 1.20 -11.06 21.06
CA GLY A 103 -0.22 -11.13 20.76
C GLY A 103 -0.49 -11.41 19.27
N THR A 104 -1.35 -12.37 18.99
CA THR A 104 -1.60 -12.87 17.63
C THR A 104 -3.08 -13.14 17.39
N LEU A 105 -3.63 -12.61 16.29
CA LEU A 105 -4.93 -12.97 15.74
C LEU A 105 -4.74 -13.98 14.60
N GLN A 106 -5.43 -15.12 14.66
CA GLN A 106 -5.45 -16.11 13.59
C GLN A 106 -6.83 -16.20 12.96
N LEU A 107 -6.88 -16.10 11.64
CA LEU A 107 -8.06 -16.29 10.81
C LEU A 107 -7.90 -17.61 10.05
N ASN A 108 -8.75 -18.59 10.37
CA ASN A 108 -8.67 -19.93 9.77
C ASN A 108 -9.54 -20.01 8.51
N CYS A 109 -9.21 -20.96 7.64
CA CYS A 109 -10.07 -21.36 6.52
C CYS A 109 -11.33 -22.06 7.01
N SER A 110 -12.28 -22.32 6.12
CA SER A 110 -13.56 -22.96 6.45
C SER A 110 -13.44 -24.34 7.11
N GLN A 111 -12.34 -25.05 6.88
CA GLN A 111 -12.07 -26.36 7.46
C GLN A 111 -11.18 -26.30 8.73
N ASN A 112 -10.80 -25.11 9.18
CA ASN A 112 -9.90 -24.88 10.32
C ASN A 112 -8.53 -25.58 10.25
N SER A 113 -8.12 -26.06 9.07
CA SER A 113 -6.88 -26.82 8.88
C SER A 113 -5.66 -25.91 8.64
N HIS A 114 -5.88 -24.68 8.19
CA HIS A 114 -4.85 -23.66 7.94
C HIS A 114 -5.44 -22.27 8.01
N GLY A 115 -4.60 -21.24 8.15
CA GLY A 115 -5.04 -19.86 8.27
C GLY A 115 -3.90 -18.86 8.22
N ILE A 116 -4.25 -17.58 8.22
CA ILE A 116 -3.30 -16.46 8.32
C ILE A 116 -3.26 -15.90 9.73
N LYS A 117 -2.13 -15.35 10.10
CA LYS A 117 -1.91 -14.72 11.42
C LYS A 117 -1.54 -13.26 11.25
N LEU A 118 -2.17 -12.40 12.05
CA LEU A 118 -1.73 -11.03 12.29
C LEU A 118 -1.07 -11.01 13.66
N LYS A 119 0.18 -10.61 13.71
CA LYS A 119 1.02 -10.66 14.93
C LYS A 119 1.60 -9.27 15.22
N SER A 120 1.66 -8.90 16.49
CA SER A 120 2.31 -7.67 16.91
C SER A 120 3.83 -7.70 16.66
N PRO A 121 4.51 -6.53 16.58
CA PRO A 121 5.97 -6.48 16.58
C PRO A 121 6.57 -7.18 17.80
N PRO A 122 7.81 -7.70 17.72
CA PRO A 122 8.47 -8.30 18.88
C PRO A 122 8.75 -7.25 19.95
N HIS A 123 8.71 -7.65 21.22
CA HIS A 123 8.97 -6.75 22.36
C HIS A 123 10.30 -5.98 22.23
N SER A 124 11.34 -6.61 21.68
CA SER A 124 12.65 -6.01 21.46
C SER A 124 12.65 -4.81 20.52
N ALA A 125 11.62 -4.68 19.68
CA ALA A 125 11.50 -3.52 18.78
C ALA A 125 11.05 -2.24 19.52
N GLY A 126 10.47 -2.34 20.71
CA GLY A 126 9.95 -1.19 21.47
C GLY A 126 8.89 -0.40 20.71
N ALA A 127 8.28 -1.00 19.69
CA ALA A 127 7.41 -0.31 18.75
C ALA A 127 5.95 -0.29 19.25
N SER A 128 5.34 0.89 19.17
CA SER A 128 3.91 1.08 19.43
C SER A 128 3.36 2.04 18.37
N TYR A 129 2.48 1.57 17.51
CA TYR A 129 1.89 2.38 16.43
C TYR A 129 0.50 1.90 16.07
N THR A 130 -0.26 2.76 15.40
CA THR A 130 -1.57 2.44 14.85
C THR A 130 -1.49 2.40 13.34
N LEU A 131 -2.08 1.38 12.73
CA LEU A 131 -2.32 1.34 11.28
C LEU A 131 -3.80 1.62 11.03
N THR A 132 -4.08 2.68 10.28
CA THR A 132 -5.44 3.05 9.86
C THR A 132 -5.65 2.58 8.44
N PHE A 133 -6.59 1.69 8.22
CA PHE A 133 -6.93 1.16 6.91
C PHE A 133 -7.64 2.20 6.04
N PRO A 134 -7.54 2.09 4.70
CA PRO A 134 -8.33 2.90 3.78
C PRO A 134 -9.83 2.73 4.01
N ASN A 135 -10.62 3.67 3.49
CA ASN A 135 -12.08 3.66 3.57
C ASN A 135 -12.77 2.90 2.40
N ASP A 136 -11.99 2.29 1.53
CA ASP A 136 -12.43 1.51 0.36
C ASP A 136 -11.58 0.24 0.20
N ASP A 137 -11.94 -0.59 -0.78
CA ASP A 137 -11.30 -1.87 -1.09
C ASP A 137 -10.22 -1.78 -2.18
N GLY A 138 -9.96 -0.56 -2.69
CA GLY A 138 -8.98 -0.31 -3.74
C GLY A 138 -9.40 -0.85 -5.11
N SER A 139 -8.43 -0.89 -6.03
CA SER A 139 -8.59 -1.39 -7.39
C SER A 139 -7.62 -2.53 -7.69
N SER A 140 -7.94 -3.33 -8.72
CA SER A 140 -7.05 -4.41 -9.17
C SER A 140 -5.66 -3.86 -9.53
N GLY A 141 -4.61 -4.50 -9.02
CA GLY A 141 -3.23 -4.09 -9.25
C GLY A 141 -2.67 -3.10 -8.23
N GLN A 142 -3.49 -2.65 -7.26
CA GLN A 142 -3.00 -1.80 -6.18
C GLN A 142 -2.44 -2.60 -5.01
N ALA A 143 -1.49 -2.00 -4.31
CA ALA A 143 -0.91 -2.48 -3.06
C ALA A 143 -1.26 -1.55 -1.91
N LEU A 144 -1.33 -2.11 -0.72
CA LEU A 144 -1.49 -1.33 0.50
C LEU A 144 -0.14 -0.69 0.88
N THR A 145 -0.07 0.62 0.85
CA THR A 145 1.13 1.41 1.14
C THR A 145 0.92 2.28 2.38
N THR A 146 2.01 2.70 3.02
CA THR A 146 1.96 3.59 4.17
C THR A 146 2.50 4.97 3.83
N ASN A 147 1.90 6.01 4.42
CA ASN A 147 2.42 7.39 4.34
C ASN A 147 3.55 7.69 5.34
N GLY A 148 4.04 6.68 6.08
CA GLY A 148 5.05 6.84 7.14
C GLY A 148 4.50 7.29 8.50
N SER A 149 3.22 7.64 8.61
CA SER A 149 2.55 8.07 9.85
C SER A 149 1.44 7.10 10.29
N GLY A 150 1.46 5.87 9.77
CA GLY A 150 0.51 4.82 10.13
C GLY A 150 -0.81 4.84 9.36
N VAL A 151 -1.05 5.80 8.46
CA VAL A 151 -2.20 5.76 7.55
C VAL A 151 -1.84 4.94 6.33
N LEU A 152 -2.69 3.96 6.04
CA LEU A 152 -2.57 3.08 4.88
C LEU A 152 -3.46 3.60 3.75
N THR A 153 -2.94 3.52 2.53
CA THR A 153 -3.65 3.90 1.30
C THR A 153 -3.39 2.87 0.21
N TRP A 154 -4.32 2.76 -0.73
CA TRP A 154 -4.09 1.99 -1.93
C TRP A 154 -3.24 2.81 -2.92
N ALA A 155 -2.19 2.21 -3.45
CA ALA A 155 -1.35 2.77 -4.50
C ALA A 155 -1.01 1.69 -5.52
N ASP A 156 -0.73 2.09 -6.75
CA ASP A 156 -0.36 1.15 -7.80
C ASP A 156 0.88 0.36 -7.38
N ALA A 157 0.77 -0.96 -7.41
CA ALA A 157 1.83 -1.88 -7.02
C ALA A 157 2.90 -1.93 -8.09
N GLY A 158 3.98 -1.21 -7.89
CA GLY A 158 5.14 -1.21 -8.76
C GLY A 158 4.87 -0.51 -10.08
N GLY A 159 5.39 0.69 -10.27
CA GLY A 159 5.17 1.47 -11.46
C GLY A 159 5.53 0.70 -12.72
N ALA A 160 4.67 0.68 -13.69
CA ALA A 160 5.13 0.68 -15.08
C ALA A 160 6.24 1.72 -15.14
N ASN A 161 7.34 1.43 -15.88
CA ASN A 161 8.45 2.39 -16.07
C ASN A 161 7.93 3.69 -16.72
N THR A 162 7.14 4.44 -15.96
CA THR A 162 6.51 5.69 -16.39
C THR A 162 7.14 6.89 -15.67
N PRO A 163 7.28 8.01 -16.35
CA PRO A 163 6.85 8.23 -17.73
C PRO A 163 7.71 7.46 -18.73
N ASN A 164 7.08 7.07 -19.84
CA ASN A 164 7.76 6.53 -20.99
C ASN A 164 7.29 7.24 -22.27
N PHE A 165 8.17 7.25 -23.24
CA PHE A 165 7.98 7.96 -24.50
C PHE A 165 8.65 7.21 -25.64
N SER A 166 8.01 7.20 -26.79
CA SER A 166 8.61 6.75 -28.05
C SER A 166 8.10 7.59 -29.21
N ALA A 167 9.05 8.10 -29.97
CA ALA A 167 8.76 8.74 -31.22
C ALA A 167 9.74 8.26 -32.31
N THR A 168 9.25 8.17 -33.52
CA THR A 168 10.00 7.76 -34.69
C THR A 168 9.87 8.81 -35.78
N ARG A 169 10.66 8.62 -36.81
CA ARG A 169 10.50 9.37 -38.03
C ARG A 169 9.93 8.47 -39.13
N ASN A 170 8.75 8.80 -39.63
CA ASN A 170 8.04 8.00 -40.66
C ASN A 170 8.24 8.50 -42.07
N SER A 171 8.96 9.59 -42.28
CA SER A 171 9.29 10.18 -43.58
C SER A 171 10.67 10.84 -43.50
N ASP A 172 11.32 10.99 -44.65
CA ASP A 172 12.66 11.57 -44.74
C ASP A 172 12.69 13.03 -44.32
N GLN A 173 13.76 13.42 -43.60
CA GLN A 173 14.10 14.80 -43.32
C GLN A 173 15.18 15.22 -44.33
N THR A 174 14.76 16.00 -45.31
CA THR A 174 15.61 16.56 -46.34
C THR A 174 16.11 17.94 -45.94
N GLY A 175 17.10 18.49 -46.68
CA GLY A 175 17.68 19.80 -46.39
C GLY A 175 18.56 19.83 -45.18
N VAL A 176 19.14 18.69 -44.80
CA VAL A 176 20.15 18.58 -43.76
C VAL A 176 21.44 19.17 -44.31
N SER A 177 21.93 20.24 -43.68
CA SER A 177 23.19 20.91 -44.10
C SER A 177 24.39 20.05 -43.79
N ASP A 178 25.31 20.01 -44.75
CA ASP A 178 26.58 19.30 -44.59
C ASP A 178 27.32 19.75 -43.32
N ASN A 179 27.86 18.79 -42.59
CA ASN A 179 28.65 18.97 -41.38
C ASN A 179 28.08 19.99 -40.37
N THR A 180 26.73 20.05 -40.30
CA THR A 180 26.02 20.98 -39.41
C THR A 180 25.08 20.20 -38.49
N GLU A 181 25.12 20.50 -37.18
CA GLU A 181 24.19 19.90 -36.22
C GLU A 181 22.76 20.28 -36.59
N THR A 182 22.01 19.28 -37.03
CA THR A 182 20.62 19.42 -37.43
C THR A 182 19.75 18.62 -36.49
N LYS A 183 18.75 19.27 -35.90
CA LYS A 183 17.80 18.60 -35.00
C LYS A 183 16.98 17.58 -35.76
N ILE A 184 16.86 16.37 -35.21
CA ILE A 184 15.99 15.34 -35.75
C ILE A 184 14.54 15.67 -35.40
N GLN A 185 13.72 15.82 -36.43
CA GLN A 185 12.31 16.16 -36.31
C GLN A 185 11.48 14.87 -36.28
N PHE A 186 11.40 14.21 -35.13
CA PHE A 186 10.51 13.06 -34.96
C PHE A 186 9.07 13.49 -35.19
N ASN A 187 8.35 12.81 -36.09
CA ASN A 187 7.02 13.22 -36.55
C ASN A 187 5.95 12.14 -36.33
N ASN A 188 6.30 11.03 -35.71
CA ASN A 188 5.39 9.93 -35.40
C ASN A 188 5.57 9.50 -33.93
N VAL A 189 4.75 10.05 -33.04
CA VAL A 189 4.72 9.67 -31.63
C VAL A 189 3.94 8.37 -31.50
N GLN A 190 4.58 7.31 -31.03
CA GLN A 190 3.97 6.01 -30.81
C GLN A 190 3.26 5.95 -29.47
N TYR A 191 3.89 6.49 -28.43
CA TYR A 191 3.29 6.69 -27.11
C TYR A 191 4.02 7.78 -26.34
N ASP A 192 3.27 8.47 -25.48
CA ASP A 192 3.76 9.45 -24.52
C ASP A 192 2.85 9.42 -23.28
N THR A 193 3.25 8.68 -22.27
CA THR A 193 2.41 8.44 -21.09
C THR A 193 2.28 9.63 -20.15
N ALA A 194 3.06 10.69 -20.37
CA ALA A 194 3.08 11.87 -19.51
C ALA A 194 2.88 13.18 -20.27
N SER A 195 2.56 13.13 -21.56
CA SER A 195 2.36 14.30 -22.41
C SER A 195 3.53 15.28 -22.39
N GLY A 196 4.75 14.73 -22.35
CA GLY A 196 6.00 15.52 -22.34
C GLY A 196 6.47 15.99 -23.71
N TRP A 197 5.92 15.44 -24.80
CA TRP A 197 6.36 15.76 -26.16
C TRP A 197 5.88 17.12 -26.66
N ASP A 198 6.83 17.95 -27.07
CA ASP A 198 6.59 19.22 -27.75
C ASP A 198 6.89 19.06 -29.26
N SER A 199 5.85 18.89 -30.05
CA SER A 199 5.97 18.68 -31.50
C SER A 199 6.40 19.93 -32.26
N SER A 200 6.30 21.11 -31.67
CA SER A 200 6.75 22.37 -32.30
C SER A 200 8.23 22.55 -32.20
N ASN A 201 8.81 22.05 -31.12
CA ASN A 201 10.24 22.14 -30.80
C ASN A 201 10.99 20.83 -30.96
N TYR A 202 10.32 19.71 -31.18
CA TYR A 202 10.90 18.36 -31.34
C TYR A 202 11.78 17.97 -30.15
N TRP A 203 11.25 18.11 -28.94
CA TRP A 203 11.86 17.62 -27.70
C TRP A 203 10.84 17.00 -26.77
N TRP A 204 11.30 16.13 -25.92
CA TRP A 204 10.51 15.64 -24.81
C TRP A 204 10.95 16.35 -23.52
N VAL A 205 10.00 16.83 -22.71
CA VAL A 205 10.24 17.60 -21.48
C VAL A 205 9.92 16.71 -20.29
N VAL A 206 10.85 16.62 -19.33
CA VAL A 206 10.62 15.86 -18.08
C VAL A 206 9.50 16.52 -17.28
N PRO A 207 8.38 15.78 -17.04
CA PRO A 207 7.21 16.35 -16.37
C PRO A 207 7.46 16.67 -14.90
N SER A 208 6.56 17.50 -14.32
CA SER A 208 6.58 17.83 -12.89
C SER A 208 6.49 16.58 -12.02
N GLY A 209 7.36 16.48 -10.99
CA GLY A 209 7.43 15.32 -10.10
C GLY A 209 8.11 14.09 -10.70
N GLN A 210 8.61 14.15 -11.94
CA GLN A 210 9.16 13.01 -12.66
C GLN A 210 10.68 13.08 -12.87
N GLY A 211 11.40 13.95 -12.14
CA GLY A 211 12.88 13.90 -12.12
C GLY A 211 13.39 12.53 -11.65
N GLY A 212 14.59 12.15 -12.07
CA GLY A 212 15.19 10.85 -11.70
C GLY A 212 16.05 10.27 -12.80
N LYS A 213 16.31 8.96 -12.73
CA LYS A 213 17.09 8.24 -13.74
C LYS A 213 16.20 7.76 -14.88
N TYR A 214 16.68 7.99 -16.09
CA TYR A 214 16.01 7.58 -17.32
C TYR A 214 16.93 6.71 -18.16
N TYR A 215 16.42 5.60 -18.66
CA TYR A 215 17.03 4.93 -19.81
C TYR A 215 16.58 5.64 -21.07
N ILE A 216 17.53 6.03 -21.93
CA ILE A 216 17.27 6.69 -23.20
C ILE A 216 17.96 5.90 -24.30
N SER A 217 17.24 5.63 -25.39
CA SER A 217 17.75 5.05 -26.62
C SER A 217 17.41 5.99 -27.77
N TRP A 218 18.39 6.27 -28.61
CA TRP A 218 18.19 7.08 -29.79
C TRP A 218 18.93 6.49 -30.99
N SER A 219 18.36 6.72 -32.18
CA SER A 219 19.00 6.31 -33.41
C SER A 219 18.63 7.25 -34.56
N ALA A 220 19.48 7.27 -35.54
CA ALA A 220 19.23 7.91 -36.82
C ALA A 220 19.70 7.02 -37.97
N TYR A 221 18.87 6.89 -38.97
CA TYR A 221 19.26 6.37 -40.27
C TYR A 221 19.66 7.55 -41.14
N CYS A 222 20.95 7.63 -41.46
CA CYS A 222 21.55 8.72 -42.19
C CYS A 222 21.96 8.26 -43.59
N SER A 223 21.73 9.08 -44.59
CA SER A 223 22.18 8.84 -45.96
C SER A 223 22.68 10.09 -46.64
N GLY A 224 23.59 9.91 -47.57
CA GLY A 224 23.95 10.94 -48.53
C GLY A 224 22.88 11.05 -49.62
N GLY A 225 22.35 12.26 -49.85
CA GLY A 225 21.37 12.49 -50.94
C GLY A 225 22.06 12.49 -52.30
N GLY A 226 21.45 11.86 -53.28
CA GLY A 226 22.03 11.71 -54.61
C GLY A 226 23.00 10.54 -54.67
N TYR A 227 24.24 10.79 -54.99
CA TYR A 227 25.33 9.80 -55.01
C TYR A 227 26.43 10.23 -53.99
N ALA A 228 26.07 11.04 -53.00
CA ALA A 228 27.01 11.50 -52.00
C ALA A 228 27.33 10.37 -51.00
N PHE A 229 28.62 10.25 -50.66
CA PHE A 229 29.06 9.36 -49.61
C PHE A 229 29.10 10.11 -48.29
N ILE A 230 28.87 9.37 -47.19
CA ILE A 230 29.01 9.88 -45.82
C ILE A 230 30.46 9.67 -45.38
N ASP A 231 31.15 10.76 -45.02
CA ASP A 231 32.49 10.74 -44.42
C ASP A 231 32.45 10.52 -42.92
N SER A 232 31.49 11.17 -42.26
CA SER A 232 31.31 11.01 -40.82
C SER A 232 29.89 11.35 -40.37
N VAL A 233 29.46 10.75 -39.24
CA VAL A 233 28.24 11.10 -38.54
C VAL A 233 28.54 11.28 -37.07
N ASN A 234 28.05 12.37 -36.49
CA ASN A 234 27.91 12.56 -35.07
C ASN A 234 26.40 12.57 -34.74
N LEU A 235 25.99 11.62 -33.96
CA LEU A 235 24.62 11.58 -33.42
C LEU A 235 24.66 11.99 -31.95
N LEU A 236 24.06 13.14 -31.63
CA LEU A 236 24.18 13.79 -30.33
C LEU A 236 22.83 13.71 -29.60
N LEU A 237 22.89 13.25 -28.34
CA LEU A 237 21.78 13.37 -27.41
C LEU A 237 21.93 14.67 -26.62
N TYR A 238 20.93 15.54 -26.72
CA TYR A 238 20.86 16.78 -25.96
C TYR A 238 19.98 16.59 -24.72
N GLY A 239 20.39 17.22 -23.62
CA GLY A 239 19.67 17.16 -22.34
C GLY A 239 19.64 18.52 -21.64
N GLY A 240 19.22 18.54 -20.39
CA GLY A 240 19.11 19.74 -19.59
C GLY A 240 18.17 20.78 -20.22
N GLY A 241 18.66 22.00 -20.41
CA GLY A 241 17.92 23.05 -21.12
C GLY A 241 17.67 22.78 -22.61
N GLY A 242 18.17 21.66 -23.15
CA GLY A 242 18.07 21.30 -24.56
C GLY A 242 19.10 21.99 -25.45
N THR A 243 20.16 22.58 -24.87
CA THR A 243 21.18 23.35 -25.56
C THR A 243 22.58 22.74 -25.51
N ASN A 244 22.76 21.68 -24.71
CA ASN A 244 24.06 21.01 -24.59
C ASN A 244 23.92 19.52 -24.84
N ALA A 245 24.85 18.94 -25.61
CA ALA A 245 24.95 17.51 -25.77
C ALA A 245 25.38 16.87 -24.44
N ILE A 246 24.66 15.82 -24.03
CA ILE A 246 24.96 15.01 -22.85
C ILE A 246 25.62 13.69 -23.24
N ASP A 247 25.47 13.29 -24.50
CA ASP A 247 26.16 12.13 -25.06
C ASP A 247 26.32 12.26 -26.59
N VAL A 248 27.25 11.53 -27.16
CA VAL A 248 27.51 11.52 -28.59
C VAL A 248 27.96 10.15 -29.07
N VAL A 249 27.40 9.71 -30.18
CA VAL A 249 27.90 8.58 -30.96
C VAL A 249 28.53 9.10 -32.22
N SER A 250 29.83 8.89 -32.36
CA SER A 250 30.62 9.36 -33.52
C SER A 250 31.04 8.17 -34.38
N HIS A 251 30.90 8.33 -35.68
CA HIS A 251 31.42 7.41 -36.66
C HIS A 251 32.11 8.19 -37.79
N SER A 252 33.30 7.75 -38.19
CA SER A 252 34.01 8.28 -39.35
C SER A 252 34.45 7.16 -40.28
N SER A 253 34.29 7.33 -41.57
CA SER A 253 34.80 6.41 -42.56
C SER A 253 36.33 6.62 -42.69
N HIS A 254 37.09 5.61 -42.33
CA HIS A 254 38.54 5.62 -42.57
C HIS A 254 38.82 4.74 -43.79
N ASN A 255 38.95 5.32 -44.98
CA ASN A 255 39.22 4.68 -46.27
C ASN A 255 38.03 3.89 -46.93
N SER A 256 36.81 4.02 -46.46
CA SER A 256 35.65 3.38 -47.15
C SER A 256 34.43 4.24 -46.92
N ASN A 257 34.09 5.07 -47.88
CA ASN A 257 32.89 5.86 -47.88
C ASN A 257 31.65 4.95 -47.86
N PHE A 258 30.64 5.28 -47.10
CA PHE A 258 29.37 4.60 -47.11
C PHE A 258 28.27 5.59 -47.50
N ASP A 259 27.28 5.12 -48.22
CA ASP A 259 26.18 5.97 -48.71
C ASP A 259 24.99 6.04 -47.75
N LEU A 260 24.94 5.11 -46.79
CA LEU A 260 23.88 5.07 -45.77
C LEU A 260 24.33 4.27 -44.53
N GLY A 261 23.74 4.58 -43.35
CA GLY A 261 24.02 3.87 -42.12
C GLY A 261 23.04 4.19 -41.00
N ILE A 262 22.86 3.24 -40.07
CA ILE A 262 22.07 3.43 -38.84
C ILE A 262 23.05 3.62 -37.68
N PHE A 263 22.95 4.75 -37.02
CA PHE A 263 23.75 5.11 -35.85
C PHE A 263 22.87 5.06 -34.61
N LYS A 264 23.37 4.49 -33.52
CA LYS A 264 22.56 4.24 -32.32
C LYS A 264 23.36 4.57 -31.07
N GLY A 265 22.69 5.20 -30.11
CA GLY A 265 23.17 5.38 -28.75
C GLY A 265 22.13 4.93 -27.73
N SER A 266 22.60 4.61 -26.55
CA SER A 266 21.74 4.37 -25.40
C SER A 266 22.50 4.52 -24.11
N GLY A 267 21.81 4.94 -23.05
CA GLY A 267 22.41 5.13 -21.74
C GLY A 267 21.41 5.41 -20.66
N ILE A 268 21.92 5.55 -19.43
CA ILE A 268 21.15 5.95 -18.27
C ILE A 268 21.59 7.34 -17.85
N TYR A 269 20.64 8.27 -17.77
CA TYR A 269 20.90 9.67 -17.48
C TYR A 269 20.06 10.15 -16.33
N SER A 270 20.65 10.97 -15.44
CA SER A 270 19.91 11.66 -14.38
C SER A 270 19.32 12.93 -14.97
N LEU A 271 18.01 13.05 -14.95
CA LEU A 271 17.25 14.18 -15.51
C LEU A 271 16.49 14.91 -14.40
N SER A 272 16.46 16.23 -14.47
CA SER A 272 15.68 17.11 -13.62
C SER A 272 14.34 17.45 -14.27
N VAL A 273 13.35 17.82 -13.46
CA VAL A 273 12.07 18.35 -13.95
C VAL A 273 12.32 19.54 -14.88
N GLY A 274 11.71 19.53 -16.05
CA GLY A 274 11.86 20.56 -17.06
C GLY A 274 13.04 20.36 -18.03
N ASP A 275 13.89 19.35 -17.81
CA ASP A 275 14.94 18.99 -18.79
C ASP A 275 14.30 18.60 -20.12
N LYS A 276 14.96 19.00 -21.21
CA LYS A 276 14.51 18.81 -22.58
C LYS A 276 15.42 17.83 -23.28
N ILE A 277 14.83 16.73 -23.75
CA ILE A 277 15.55 15.67 -24.45
C ILE A 277 15.24 15.73 -25.91
N ASN A 278 16.28 15.85 -26.73
CA ASN A 278 16.20 15.83 -28.19
C ASN A 278 17.47 15.25 -28.80
N VAL A 279 17.44 14.97 -30.09
CA VAL A 279 18.55 14.35 -30.81
C VAL A 279 18.94 15.26 -31.99
N TYR A 280 20.20 15.42 -32.19
CA TYR A 280 20.79 16.09 -33.36
C TYR A 280 21.67 15.12 -34.13
N ALA A 281 21.74 15.31 -35.44
CA ALA A 281 22.72 14.66 -36.30
C ALA A 281 23.56 15.70 -37.00
N SER A 282 24.88 15.52 -36.98
CA SER A 282 25.79 16.21 -37.88
C SER A 282 26.35 15.18 -38.85
N ILE A 283 26.05 15.35 -40.13
CA ILE A 283 26.38 14.41 -41.20
C ILE A 283 27.31 15.11 -42.15
N ASN A 284 28.57 14.63 -42.29
CA ASN A 284 29.52 15.11 -43.23
C ASN A 284 29.47 14.26 -44.51
N VAL A 285 29.19 14.86 -45.65
CA VAL A 285 29.09 14.21 -46.94
C VAL A 285 30.08 14.71 -47.96
N ASP A 286 30.61 13.82 -48.78
CA ASP A 286 31.49 14.15 -49.88
C ASP A 286 30.66 14.64 -51.09
N GLY A 287 30.22 15.88 -51.00
CA GLY A 287 29.37 16.53 -51.98
C GLY A 287 27.88 16.10 -51.90
N GLY A 288 26.99 16.91 -52.46
CA GLY A 288 25.57 16.64 -52.42
C GLY A 288 24.87 17.15 -51.14
N THR A 289 23.85 16.45 -50.67
CA THR A 289 23.04 16.83 -49.52
C THR A 289 22.92 15.65 -48.56
N ALA A 290 22.98 15.91 -47.26
CA ALA A 290 22.73 14.93 -46.23
C ALA A 290 21.19 14.75 -46.04
N ARG A 291 20.81 13.59 -45.54
CA ARG A 291 19.42 13.23 -45.23
C ARG A 291 19.31 12.38 -44.00
N ILE A 292 18.29 12.59 -43.20
CA ILE A 292 17.90 11.71 -42.12
C ILE A 292 16.67 10.94 -42.61
N ASP A 293 16.82 9.64 -42.78
CA ASP A 293 15.79 8.80 -43.39
C ASP A 293 14.74 8.41 -42.36
N GLY A 294 13.48 8.45 -42.80
CA GLY A 294 12.30 7.97 -42.11
C GLY A 294 11.71 6.75 -42.78
N SER A 295 10.98 5.95 -42.06
CA SER A 295 10.26 4.80 -42.62
C SER A 295 8.92 4.63 -41.95
N GLY A 296 7.87 4.47 -42.74
CA GLY A 296 6.55 4.11 -42.23
C GLY A 296 6.45 2.64 -41.76
N THR A 297 7.47 1.84 -42.02
CA THR A 297 7.48 0.39 -41.71
C THR A 297 8.51 0.01 -40.65
N TRP A 298 9.64 0.74 -40.58
CA TRP A 298 10.76 0.41 -39.73
C TRP A 298 11.16 1.59 -38.84
N ASP A 299 11.37 1.37 -37.55
CA ASP A 299 11.75 2.40 -36.57
C ASP A 299 13.25 2.65 -36.55
N TYR A 300 13.87 2.87 -37.70
CA TYR A 300 15.32 3.08 -37.80
C TYR A 300 15.77 4.40 -37.16
N THR A 301 14.94 5.45 -37.28
CA THR A 301 15.18 6.77 -36.69
C THR A 301 14.19 6.96 -35.55
N HIS A 302 14.68 6.90 -34.30
CA HIS A 302 13.83 6.97 -33.11
C HIS A 302 14.49 7.69 -31.94
N LEU A 303 13.65 8.17 -31.04
CA LEU A 303 13.96 8.55 -29.67
C LEU A 303 12.98 7.81 -28.75
N GLN A 304 13.53 7.02 -27.83
CA GLN A 304 12.76 6.26 -26.83
C GLN A 304 13.36 6.50 -25.46
N LEU A 305 12.50 6.65 -24.47
CA LEU A 305 12.95 6.77 -23.08
C LEU A 305 11.89 6.23 -22.11
N PHE A 306 12.37 5.82 -20.95
CA PHE A 306 11.51 5.50 -19.82
C PHE A 306 12.23 5.77 -18.51
N LYS A 307 11.47 6.14 -17.49
CA LYS A 307 12.00 6.35 -16.14
C LYS A 307 12.32 5.00 -15.50
N ILE A 308 13.50 4.90 -14.90
CA ILE A 308 13.89 3.76 -14.10
C ILE A 308 13.24 3.92 -12.72
N ILE A 309 12.58 2.88 -12.24
CA ILE A 309 12.00 2.84 -10.89
C ILE A 309 13.17 2.69 -9.90
N GLU A 310 13.25 3.60 -8.95
CA GLU A 310 14.20 3.56 -7.83
C GLU A 310 13.49 3.19 -6.53
#